data_c19479bb16625805b8383aef4a5066f3
#
_entry.id   c19479bb16625805b8383aef4a5066f3
#
_cell.length_a   1.000
_cell.length_b   1.000
_cell.length_c   1.000
_cell.angle_alpha   90.00
_cell.angle_beta   90.00
_cell.angle_gamma   90.00
#
_symmetry.space_group_name_H-M   'P 1'
#
loop_
_entity.id
_entity.type
_entity.pdbx_description
1 polymer ?
#
loop_
_entity_poly.entity_id
_entity_poly.type
_entity_poly.pdbx_seq_one_letter_code
_entity_poly.pdbx_strand_id
1 'polypeptide(L)'
;MRIDMLTREYPPHIYGGAGVHVAELSAVLREHADVRVHCFDGPRNDLGIPGVTGYDVPAELADANPTLATMGVDLQIANAVGGTDLVHSHTWYANFAGFVASMLHGVPHVLSAHSLEPMRPWKKEQLGGGYAVSSWIEKSAYEQAAGVIAVSGGMRNDILRSYPNVDPDKVHVIHNGIDLTGWQRPTGQDAVIGDAAVRRLGIDPDRPAVVFVGRITRQKGLPYLLRAADQLPPEVQLIMCAGAPDTPEIMKEVSDAFAGLAQRRSGVVWIEEMLPRHELVAVLAASTVFVCPSVYEPLGIVNLEAMAVGLPVVGSATGGIPEVIAHNETGLLVPIEQLQDGTGTPLDPDKFVNDLASALNEVLGDPQRAAEMGKAARKRVEDYFSWEAIGEKTMALYKKILEQA
;
A
#
# COMPACT_ATOMS: atom_id res chain seq x y z
N MET A 1 -10.28 -0.46 27.68
CA MET A 1 -10.91 -0.27 26.35
C MET A 1 -10.57 -1.48 25.51
N ARG A 2 -11.59 -2.14 24.95
CA ARG A 2 -11.43 -3.24 24.01
C ARG A 2 -11.73 -2.73 22.59
N ILE A 3 -10.85 -3.04 21.65
CA ILE A 3 -10.95 -2.67 20.23
C ILE A 3 -10.91 -3.95 19.41
N ASP A 4 -11.91 -4.18 18.58
CA ASP A 4 -11.90 -5.28 17.63
C ASP A 4 -11.56 -4.75 16.23
N MET A 5 -10.38 -5.12 15.71
CA MET A 5 -9.91 -4.78 14.37
C MET A 5 -10.37 -5.84 13.38
N LEU A 6 -11.02 -5.42 12.30
CA LEU A 6 -11.65 -6.28 11.30
C LEU A 6 -10.91 -6.12 9.98
N THR A 7 -10.37 -7.21 9.44
CA THR A 7 -9.55 -7.16 8.24
C THR A 7 -9.66 -8.44 7.42
N ARG A 8 -9.44 -8.33 6.11
CA ARG A 8 -9.24 -9.53 5.30
C ARG A 8 -7.87 -10.17 5.56
N GLU A 9 -6.83 -9.35 5.53
CA GLU A 9 -5.44 -9.77 5.54
C GLU A 9 -4.83 -9.65 6.94
N TYR A 10 -4.22 -10.74 7.42
CA TYR A 10 -3.42 -10.76 8.64
C TYR A 10 -2.40 -11.91 8.57
N PRO A 11 -1.22 -11.81 9.21
CA PRO A 11 -0.23 -12.87 9.14
C PRO A 11 -0.79 -14.27 9.41
N PRO A 12 -0.32 -15.31 8.71
CA PRO A 12 0.69 -15.28 7.66
C PRO A 12 0.15 -14.90 6.27
N HIS A 13 -1.15 -14.65 6.12
CA HIS A 13 -1.80 -14.36 4.85
C HIS A 13 -1.88 -12.85 4.62
N ILE A 14 -0.81 -12.27 4.07
CA ILE A 14 -0.72 -10.87 3.68
C ILE A 14 -0.51 -10.80 2.17
N TYR A 15 -1.36 -10.05 1.48
CA TYR A 15 -1.36 -9.90 0.02
C TYR A 15 -1.03 -8.48 -0.42
N GLY A 16 -1.06 -7.51 0.52
CA GLY A 16 -0.83 -6.11 0.22
C GLY A 16 -0.61 -5.21 1.43
N GLY A 17 -0.51 -3.92 1.18
CA GLY A 17 -0.20 -2.93 2.21
C GLY A 17 -1.22 -2.83 3.34
N ALA A 18 -2.49 -3.18 3.10
CA ALA A 18 -3.51 -3.17 4.14
C ALA A 18 -3.22 -4.22 5.23
N GLY A 19 -2.79 -5.42 4.84
CA GLY A 19 -2.41 -6.47 5.80
C GLY A 19 -1.19 -6.10 6.62
N VAL A 20 -0.17 -5.50 6.00
CA VAL A 20 0.99 -4.96 6.72
C VAL A 20 0.55 -3.88 7.71
N HIS A 21 -0.28 -2.93 7.27
CA HIS A 21 -0.80 -1.87 8.14
C HIS A 21 -1.52 -2.43 9.38
N VAL A 22 -2.42 -3.40 9.20
CA VAL A 22 -3.18 -3.96 10.34
C VAL A 22 -2.27 -4.73 11.29
N ALA A 23 -1.30 -5.49 10.77
CA ALA A 23 -0.35 -6.24 11.59
C ALA A 23 0.46 -5.28 12.50
N GLU A 24 1.05 -4.25 11.93
CA GLU A 24 1.87 -3.29 12.64
C GLU A 24 1.03 -2.39 13.59
N LEU A 25 -0.08 -1.84 13.08
CA LEU A 25 -0.97 -1.00 13.90
C LEU A 25 -1.51 -1.78 15.10
N SER A 26 -1.96 -3.03 14.91
CA SER A 26 -2.45 -3.84 16.02
C SER A 26 -1.37 -4.12 17.06
N ALA A 27 -0.11 -4.27 16.65
CA ALA A 27 1.02 -4.49 17.57
C ALA A 27 1.22 -3.27 18.50
N VAL A 28 1.33 -2.06 17.93
CA VAL A 28 1.51 -0.85 18.75
C VAL A 28 0.28 -0.49 19.58
N LEU A 29 -0.93 -0.73 19.08
CA LEU A 29 -2.15 -0.46 19.85
C LEU A 29 -2.33 -1.40 21.05
N ARG A 30 -1.80 -2.64 21.00
CA ARG A 30 -1.83 -3.59 22.13
C ARG A 30 -1.06 -3.10 23.36
N GLU A 31 -0.13 -2.16 23.21
CA GLU A 31 0.55 -1.52 24.33
C GLU A 31 -0.39 -0.61 25.14
N HIS A 32 -1.53 -0.20 24.55
CA HIS A 32 -2.43 0.81 25.10
C HIS A 32 -3.86 0.31 25.34
N ALA A 33 -4.26 -0.83 24.75
CA ALA A 33 -5.64 -1.34 24.79
C ALA A 33 -5.71 -2.87 24.63
N ASP A 34 -6.85 -3.49 24.96
CA ASP A 34 -7.18 -4.88 24.60
C ASP A 34 -7.57 -4.92 23.12
N VAL A 35 -6.59 -5.19 22.24
CA VAL A 35 -6.81 -5.23 20.80
C VAL A 35 -6.97 -6.67 20.32
N ARG A 36 -8.12 -6.97 19.75
CA ARG A 36 -8.42 -8.23 19.09
C ARG A 36 -8.48 -8.05 17.59
N VAL A 37 -8.06 -9.06 16.84
CA VAL A 37 -8.06 -9.03 15.38
C VAL A 37 -8.95 -10.16 14.86
N HIS A 38 -9.87 -9.82 14.01
CA HIS A 38 -10.74 -10.73 13.29
C HIS A 38 -10.39 -10.69 11.80
N CYS A 39 -9.95 -11.82 11.25
CA CYS A 39 -9.45 -11.87 9.88
C CYS A 39 -10.02 -13.06 9.08
N PHE A 40 -9.81 -13.04 7.78
CA PHE A 40 -10.23 -14.10 6.86
C PHE A 40 -9.15 -15.21 6.78
N ASP A 41 -9.40 -16.18 5.90
CA ASP A 41 -8.51 -17.27 5.52
C ASP A 41 -8.19 -18.25 6.67
N GLY A 42 -9.21 -18.57 7.47
CA GLY A 42 -9.23 -19.64 8.45
C GLY A 42 -8.55 -19.36 9.80
N PRO A 43 -8.56 -20.36 10.68
CA PRO A 43 -8.07 -20.23 12.05
C PRO A 43 -6.60 -19.79 12.14
N ARG A 44 -6.27 -19.01 13.18
CA ARG A 44 -4.92 -18.47 13.46
C ARG A 44 -4.31 -19.05 14.74
N ASN A 45 -4.50 -20.36 14.98
CA ASN A 45 -4.12 -20.99 16.23
C ASN A 45 -2.62 -21.04 16.53
N ASP A 46 -1.78 -20.90 15.49
CA ASP A 46 -0.33 -21.12 15.56
C ASP A 46 0.51 -19.82 15.60
N LEU A 47 -0.12 -18.63 15.61
CA LEU A 47 0.62 -17.36 15.55
C LEU A 47 1.30 -16.99 16.87
N GLY A 48 0.90 -17.58 17.99
CA GLY A 48 1.39 -17.17 19.32
C GLY A 48 0.98 -15.76 19.71
N ILE A 49 0.14 -15.09 18.93
CA ILE A 49 -0.37 -13.73 19.18
C ILE A 49 -1.76 -13.86 19.81
N PRO A 50 -1.98 -13.42 21.03
CA PRO A 50 -3.27 -13.51 21.70
C PRO A 50 -4.31 -12.60 21.00
N GLY A 51 -5.58 -13.01 21.04
CA GLY A 51 -6.70 -12.20 20.54
C GLY A 51 -6.79 -12.12 19.02
N VAL A 52 -6.23 -13.09 18.27
CA VAL A 52 -6.41 -13.21 16.82
C VAL A 52 -7.36 -14.36 16.51
N THR A 53 -8.40 -14.07 15.74
CA THR A 53 -9.39 -15.07 15.29
C THR A 53 -9.53 -14.98 13.77
N GLY A 54 -9.30 -16.08 13.08
CA GLY A 54 -9.51 -16.21 11.65
C GLY A 54 -10.77 -17.02 11.33
N TYR A 55 -11.43 -16.67 10.26
CA TYR A 55 -12.72 -17.23 9.83
C TYR A 55 -12.62 -17.79 8.42
N ASP A 56 -13.18 -18.97 8.23
CA ASP A 56 -13.38 -19.57 6.91
C ASP A 56 -14.67 -19.08 6.27
N VAL A 57 -14.72 -19.13 4.95
CA VAL A 57 -15.98 -18.95 4.21
C VAL A 57 -16.99 -20.02 4.67
N PRO A 58 -18.24 -19.65 5.02
CA PRO A 58 -19.27 -20.64 5.34
C PRO A 58 -19.40 -21.68 4.22
N ALA A 59 -19.56 -22.94 4.60
CA ALA A 59 -19.60 -24.06 3.63
C ALA A 59 -20.70 -23.87 2.56
N GLU A 60 -21.82 -23.27 2.94
CA GLU A 60 -22.95 -22.99 2.04
C GLU A 60 -22.64 -21.91 0.98
N LEU A 61 -21.57 -21.15 1.19
CA LEU A 61 -21.12 -20.07 0.31
C LEU A 61 -19.80 -20.38 -0.38
N ALA A 62 -19.25 -21.59 -0.24
CA ALA A 62 -17.94 -21.96 -0.80
C ALA A 62 -17.88 -21.79 -2.33
N ASP A 63 -18.97 -22.12 -3.03
CA ASP A 63 -19.11 -22.00 -4.49
C ASP A 63 -19.87 -20.75 -4.92
N ALA A 64 -20.16 -19.82 -3.99
CA ALA A 64 -20.90 -18.62 -4.28
C ALA A 64 -20.02 -17.55 -4.95
N ASN A 65 -20.66 -16.48 -5.46
CA ASN A 65 -19.91 -15.31 -5.91
C ASN A 65 -18.96 -14.84 -4.80
N PRO A 66 -17.68 -14.49 -5.11
CA PRO A 66 -16.69 -14.09 -4.12
C PRO A 66 -17.13 -12.98 -3.16
N THR A 67 -18.00 -12.07 -3.62
CA THR A 67 -18.54 -11.00 -2.77
C THR A 67 -19.52 -11.56 -1.72
N LEU A 68 -20.34 -12.56 -2.09
CA LEU A 68 -21.25 -13.23 -1.13
C LEU A 68 -20.47 -14.07 -0.13
N ALA A 69 -19.42 -14.75 -0.57
CA ALA A 69 -18.49 -15.46 0.31
C ALA A 69 -17.85 -14.51 1.34
N THR A 70 -17.42 -13.32 0.90
CA THR A 70 -16.91 -12.25 1.76
C THR A 70 -17.95 -11.83 2.81
N MET A 71 -19.17 -11.54 2.38
CA MET A 71 -20.27 -11.16 3.31
C MET A 71 -20.58 -12.26 4.32
N GLY A 72 -20.46 -13.53 3.94
CA GLY A 72 -20.64 -14.66 4.85
C GLY A 72 -19.62 -14.67 5.99
N VAL A 73 -18.38 -14.34 5.72
CA VAL A 73 -17.31 -14.15 6.74
C VAL A 73 -17.60 -12.92 7.59
N ASP A 74 -17.99 -11.81 6.97
CA ASP A 74 -18.34 -10.57 7.68
C ASP A 74 -19.46 -10.77 8.72
N LEU A 75 -20.46 -11.56 8.40
CA LEU A 75 -21.56 -11.87 9.34
C LEU A 75 -21.05 -12.68 10.55
N GLN A 76 -20.12 -13.62 10.35
CA GLN A 76 -19.49 -14.35 11.46
C GLN A 76 -18.70 -13.39 12.36
N ILE A 77 -17.91 -12.49 11.76
CA ILE A 77 -17.12 -11.48 12.48
C ILE A 77 -18.07 -10.55 13.25
N ALA A 78 -19.09 -9.99 12.60
CA ALA A 78 -20.04 -9.08 13.24
C ALA A 78 -20.73 -9.71 14.47
N ASN A 79 -21.05 -11.01 14.42
CA ASN A 79 -21.60 -11.73 15.56
C ASN A 79 -20.58 -11.96 16.68
N ALA A 80 -19.28 -12.13 16.35
CA ALA A 80 -18.25 -12.50 17.31
C ALA A 80 -17.72 -11.32 18.14
N VAL A 81 -17.88 -10.06 17.70
CA VAL A 81 -17.33 -8.87 18.35
C VAL A 81 -18.17 -8.32 19.52
N GLY A 82 -19.19 -9.05 19.97
CA GLY A 82 -20.01 -8.66 21.12
C GLY A 82 -19.18 -8.30 22.35
N GLY A 83 -19.53 -7.18 23.00
CA GLY A 83 -18.84 -6.64 24.18
C GLY A 83 -17.56 -5.87 23.88
N THR A 84 -17.31 -5.51 22.62
CA THR A 84 -16.27 -4.53 22.25
C THR A 84 -16.70 -3.11 22.61
N ASP A 85 -15.74 -2.20 22.82
CA ASP A 85 -16.05 -0.77 22.97
C ASP A 85 -16.09 -0.06 21.60
N LEU A 86 -15.34 -0.58 20.61
CA LEU A 86 -15.21 0.00 19.27
C LEU A 86 -14.81 -1.08 18.26
N VAL A 87 -15.35 -1.03 17.05
CA VAL A 87 -14.88 -1.82 15.92
C VAL A 87 -14.13 -0.95 14.90
N HIS A 88 -12.98 -1.45 14.38
CA HIS A 88 -12.20 -0.76 13.37
C HIS A 88 -11.98 -1.68 12.17
N SER A 89 -12.61 -1.37 11.04
CA SER A 89 -12.52 -2.17 9.82
C SER A 89 -11.54 -1.60 8.80
N HIS A 90 -10.97 -2.50 7.99
CA HIS A 90 -9.99 -2.18 6.95
C HIS A 90 -10.41 -2.75 5.61
N THR A 91 -10.49 -1.93 4.59
CA THR A 91 -10.96 -2.22 3.23
C THR A 91 -12.44 -2.64 3.17
N TRP A 92 -13.01 -2.60 1.96
CA TRP A 92 -14.41 -3.01 1.74
C TRP A 92 -14.68 -4.47 2.18
N TYR A 93 -13.65 -5.32 2.15
CA TYR A 93 -13.75 -6.73 2.56
C TYR A 93 -14.22 -6.93 4.00
N ALA A 94 -13.91 -6.01 4.91
CA ALA A 94 -14.30 -6.08 6.32
C ALA A 94 -15.22 -4.92 6.74
N ASN A 95 -15.47 -3.97 5.84
CA ASN A 95 -16.32 -2.82 6.13
C ASN A 95 -17.76 -3.24 6.41
N PHE A 96 -18.26 -4.31 5.77
CA PHE A 96 -19.59 -4.84 6.03
C PHE A 96 -19.71 -5.42 7.44
N ALA A 97 -18.69 -6.14 7.92
CA ALA A 97 -18.64 -6.61 9.30
C ALA A 97 -18.71 -5.45 10.29
N GLY A 98 -17.91 -4.40 10.09
CA GLY A 98 -17.92 -3.21 10.96
C GLY A 98 -19.26 -2.48 10.95
N PHE A 99 -19.87 -2.31 9.77
CA PHE A 99 -21.16 -1.69 9.58
C PHE A 99 -22.27 -2.47 10.31
N VAL A 100 -22.35 -3.79 10.13
CA VAL A 100 -23.35 -4.64 10.79
C VAL A 100 -23.10 -4.71 12.30
N ALA A 101 -21.83 -4.86 12.72
CA ALA A 101 -21.48 -4.92 14.15
C ALA A 101 -21.90 -3.64 14.90
N SER A 102 -21.69 -2.47 14.28
CA SER A 102 -22.06 -1.19 14.91
C SER A 102 -23.57 -1.10 15.19
N MET A 103 -24.38 -1.55 14.25
CA MET A 103 -25.84 -1.59 14.43
C MET A 103 -26.29 -2.66 15.43
N LEU A 104 -25.69 -3.86 15.34
CA LEU A 104 -26.08 -5.01 16.15
C LEU A 104 -25.74 -4.82 17.64
N HIS A 105 -24.59 -4.25 17.92
CA HIS A 105 -24.05 -4.11 19.29
C HIS A 105 -24.13 -2.68 19.84
N GLY A 106 -24.56 -1.70 19.04
CA GLY A 106 -24.66 -0.29 19.45
C GLY A 106 -23.28 0.33 19.75
N VAL A 107 -22.24 -0.06 19.01
CA VAL A 107 -20.85 0.42 19.21
C VAL A 107 -20.38 1.28 18.04
N PRO A 108 -19.50 2.26 18.25
CA PRO A 108 -18.96 3.06 17.16
C PRO A 108 -18.12 2.21 16.20
N HIS A 109 -18.31 2.48 14.91
CA HIS A 109 -17.52 1.91 13.83
C HIS A 109 -16.55 2.96 13.28
N VAL A 110 -15.25 2.66 13.34
CA VAL A 110 -14.19 3.38 12.64
C VAL A 110 -13.76 2.54 11.44
N LEU A 111 -13.42 3.17 10.33
CA LEU A 111 -12.82 2.46 9.19
C LEU A 111 -11.59 3.19 8.66
N SER A 112 -10.60 2.41 8.17
CA SER A 112 -9.43 2.93 7.45
C SER A 112 -9.57 2.72 5.96
N ALA A 113 -9.41 3.82 5.21
CA ALA A 113 -9.45 3.85 3.76
C ALA A 113 -8.06 3.53 3.18
N HIS A 114 -7.84 2.30 2.74
CA HIS A 114 -6.61 1.89 2.04
C HIS A 114 -6.74 1.99 0.52
N SER A 115 -7.95 2.01 0.01
CA SER A 115 -8.33 2.22 -1.39
C SER A 115 -9.82 2.57 -1.44
N LEU A 116 -10.29 3.06 -2.58
CA LEU A 116 -11.72 3.35 -2.81
C LEU A 116 -12.18 2.62 -4.06
N GLU A 117 -13.33 1.94 -3.98
CA GLU A 117 -13.90 1.23 -5.13
C GLU A 117 -14.17 2.17 -6.33
N PRO A 118 -14.71 3.40 -6.16
CA PRO A 118 -14.90 4.33 -7.27
C PRO A 118 -13.61 4.76 -7.98
N MET A 119 -12.47 4.72 -7.28
CA MET A 119 -11.16 5.04 -7.83
C MET A 119 -10.45 3.83 -8.47
N ARG A 120 -11.15 2.71 -8.56
CA ARG A 120 -10.63 1.42 -9.08
C ARG A 120 -11.61 0.77 -10.06
N PRO A 121 -12.03 1.47 -11.13
CA PRO A 121 -13.06 0.99 -12.05
C PRO A 121 -12.69 -0.33 -12.74
N TRP A 122 -11.38 -0.62 -12.89
CA TRP A 122 -10.87 -1.91 -13.40
C TRP A 122 -11.21 -3.11 -12.51
N LYS A 123 -11.58 -2.90 -11.24
CA LYS A 123 -12.07 -3.96 -10.34
C LYS A 123 -13.34 -4.63 -10.83
N LYS A 124 -14.12 -3.93 -11.67
CA LYS A 124 -15.31 -4.51 -12.31
C LYS A 124 -14.94 -5.70 -13.21
N GLU A 125 -13.75 -5.69 -13.81
CA GLU A 125 -13.25 -6.82 -14.61
C GLU A 125 -13.01 -8.06 -13.75
N GLN A 126 -12.57 -7.88 -12.49
CA GLN A 126 -12.30 -8.97 -11.55
C GLN A 126 -13.56 -9.49 -10.83
N LEU A 127 -14.43 -8.61 -10.39
CA LEU A 127 -15.57 -8.94 -9.53
C LEU A 127 -16.87 -9.13 -10.30
N GLY A 128 -16.92 -8.74 -11.58
CA GLY A 128 -18.15 -8.80 -12.38
C GLY A 128 -19.33 -8.11 -11.68
N GLY A 129 -20.46 -8.81 -11.52
CA GLY A 129 -21.62 -8.32 -10.78
C GLY A 129 -21.37 -8.06 -9.30
N GLY A 130 -20.37 -8.68 -8.70
CA GLY A 130 -19.96 -8.46 -7.33
C GLY A 130 -19.43 -7.04 -7.06
N TYR A 131 -18.95 -6.34 -8.09
CA TYR A 131 -18.51 -4.95 -7.97
C TYR A 131 -19.60 -3.98 -7.52
N ALA A 132 -20.84 -4.21 -7.96
CA ALA A 132 -21.96 -3.40 -7.50
C ALA A 132 -22.23 -3.60 -6.00
N VAL A 133 -22.04 -4.81 -5.50
CA VAL A 133 -22.21 -5.14 -4.08
C VAL A 133 -21.06 -4.57 -3.24
N SER A 134 -19.79 -4.74 -3.67
CA SER A 134 -18.64 -4.17 -2.95
C SER A 134 -18.72 -2.63 -2.88
N SER A 135 -19.13 -1.98 -3.97
CA SER A 135 -19.34 -0.53 -4.02
C SER A 135 -20.47 -0.07 -3.08
N TRP A 136 -21.55 -0.84 -2.99
CA TRP A 136 -22.64 -0.55 -2.05
C TRP A 136 -22.20 -0.73 -0.60
N ILE A 137 -21.48 -1.80 -0.29
CA ILE A 137 -20.93 -2.06 1.04
C ILE A 137 -20.03 -0.90 1.47
N GLU A 138 -19.06 -0.55 0.63
CA GLU A 138 -18.10 0.51 0.93
C GLU A 138 -18.84 1.83 1.18
N LYS A 139 -19.70 2.26 0.25
CA LYS A 139 -20.49 3.49 0.42
C LYS A 139 -21.29 3.50 1.73
N SER A 140 -22.01 2.42 2.03
CA SER A 140 -22.86 2.33 3.23
C SER A 140 -22.04 2.42 4.51
N ALA A 141 -20.87 1.75 4.54
CA ALA A 141 -19.98 1.79 5.68
C ALA A 141 -19.40 3.19 5.91
N TYR A 142 -18.95 3.88 4.84
CA TYR A 142 -18.40 5.24 4.94
C TYR A 142 -19.44 6.25 5.42
N GLU A 143 -20.66 6.20 4.90
CA GLU A 143 -21.74 7.13 5.28
C GLU A 143 -22.21 6.95 6.73
N GLN A 144 -22.11 5.72 7.28
CA GLN A 144 -22.58 5.39 8.63
C GLN A 144 -21.48 5.37 9.69
N ALA A 145 -20.21 5.33 9.31
CA ALA A 145 -19.10 5.27 10.25
C ALA A 145 -19.11 6.44 11.24
N ALA A 146 -18.71 6.18 12.48
CA ALA A 146 -18.46 7.19 13.48
C ALA A 146 -17.18 7.99 13.18
N GLY A 147 -16.20 7.35 12.52
CA GLY A 147 -14.96 7.99 12.03
C GLY A 147 -14.39 7.26 10.84
N VAL A 148 -13.81 8.02 9.92
CA VAL A 148 -13.10 7.51 8.73
C VAL A 148 -11.65 7.98 8.79
N ILE A 149 -10.72 7.04 8.77
CA ILE A 149 -9.29 7.32 8.68
C ILE A 149 -8.90 7.30 7.20
N ALA A 150 -8.50 8.45 6.68
CA ALA A 150 -7.86 8.58 5.38
C ALA A 150 -6.34 8.49 5.56
N VAL A 151 -5.68 7.62 4.79
CA VAL A 151 -4.22 7.42 4.89
C VAL A 151 -3.40 8.57 4.32
N SER A 152 -4.06 9.56 3.72
CA SER A 152 -3.46 10.81 3.23
C SER A 152 -4.52 11.91 3.05
N GLY A 153 -4.09 13.16 2.91
CA GLY A 153 -4.96 14.27 2.51
C GLY A 153 -5.53 14.06 1.10
N GLY A 154 -4.74 13.48 0.19
CA GLY A 154 -5.20 13.05 -1.13
C GLY A 154 -6.36 12.08 -1.01
N MET A 155 -6.24 11.02 -0.18
CA MET A 155 -7.31 10.06 0.08
C MET A 155 -8.53 10.72 0.72
N ARG A 156 -8.33 11.66 1.65
CA ARG A 156 -9.44 12.42 2.24
C ARG A 156 -10.26 13.15 1.17
N ASN A 157 -9.59 13.81 0.24
CA ASN A 157 -10.26 14.51 -0.86
C ASN A 157 -11.02 13.52 -1.78
N ASP A 158 -10.43 12.36 -2.06
CA ASP A 158 -11.06 11.31 -2.86
C ASP A 158 -12.30 10.74 -2.18
N ILE A 159 -12.27 10.52 -0.85
CA ILE A 159 -13.42 10.08 -0.06
C ILE A 159 -14.56 11.07 -0.18
N LEU A 160 -14.29 12.35 0.09
CA LEU A 160 -15.33 13.40 0.08
C LEU A 160 -15.92 13.64 -1.31
N ARG A 161 -15.10 13.45 -2.36
CA ARG A 161 -15.58 13.51 -3.76
C ARG A 161 -16.42 12.29 -4.13
N SER A 162 -16.01 11.10 -3.71
CA SER A 162 -16.68 9.83 -4.08
C SER A 162 -17.95 9.59 -3.26
N TYR A 163 -17.99 10.06 -2.01
CA TYR A 163 -19.09 9.88 -1.06
C TYR A 163 -19.53 11.22 -0.49
N PRO A 164 -20.28 12.04 -1.26
CA PRO A 164 -20.64 13.42 -0.85
C PRO A 164 -21.52 13.51 0.41
N ASN A 165 -22.14 12.40 0.84
CA ASN A 165 -22.94 12.33 2.06
C ASN A 165 -22.10 12.07 3.33
N VAL A 166 -20.80 11.81 3.19
CA VAL A 166 -19.90 11.64 4.34
C VAL A 166 -19.61 13.01 4.93
N ASP A 167 -19.83 13.15 6.23
CA ASP A 167 -19.51 14.36 6.98
C ASP A 167 -17.97 14.59 6.96
N PRO A 168 -17.49 15.74 6.42
CA PRO A 168 -16.07 16.04 6.37
C PRO A 168 -15.37 16.04 7.75
N ASP A 169 -16.09 16.32 8.83
CA ASP A 169 -15.55 16.37 10.18
C ASP A 169 -15.29 14.95 10.76
N LYS A 170 -15.87 13.92 10.15
CA LYS A 170 -15.60 12.51 10.48
C LYS A 170 -14.40 11.94 9.73
N VAL A 171 -13.85 12.64 8.72
CA VAL A 171 -12.73 12.14 7.92
C VAL A 171 -11.41 12.72 8.45
N HIS A 172 -10.63 11.86 9.08
CA HIS A 172 -9.36 12.20 9.73
C HIS A 172 -8.18 11.68 8.94
N VAL A 173 -7.14 12.51 8.74
CA VAL A 173 -5.90 12.06 8.07
C VAL A 173 -4.96 11.47 9.11
N ILE A 174 -4.72 10.16 9.00
CA ILE A 174 -3.71 9.44 9.77
C ILE A 174 -2.93 8.56 8.79
N HIS A 175 -1.66 8.90 8.55
CA HIS A 175 -0.81 8.19 7.60
C HIS A 175 -0.52 6.75 8.05
N ASN A 176 -0.06 5.91 7.14
CA ASN A 176 0.54 4.62 7.51
C ASN A 176 1.92 4.84 8.11
N GLY A 177 2.30 3.98 9.04
CA GLY A 177 3.65 3.92 9.59
C GLY A 177 4.57 2.99 8.81
N ILE A 178 5.82 2.93 9.27
CA ILE A 178 6.85 2.01 8.79
C ILE A 178 7.65 1.42 9.96
N ASP A 179 8.00 0.14 9.85
CA ASP A 179 8.93 -0.54 10.76
C ASP A 179 10.37 -0.11 10.45
N LEU A 180 10.86 0.86 11.21
CA LEU A 180 12.22 1.42 11.04
C LEU A 180 13.32 0.41 11.33
N THR A 181 13.04 -0.63 12.12
CA THR A 181 14.00 -1.67 12.48
C THR A 181 14.12 -2.69 11.36
N GLY A 182 13.00 -3.14 10.82
CA GLY A 182 12.97 -4.12 9.72
C GLY A 182 13.41 -3.53 8.37
N TRP A 183 13.34 -2.20 8.21
CA TRP A 183 13.73 -1.48 6.99
C TRP A 183 14.99 -0.63 7.24
N GLN A 184 16.10 -1.31 7.55
CA GLN A 184 17.42 -0.68 7.70
C GLN A 184 18.36 -1.13 6.61
N ARG A 185 19.23 -0.22 6.14
CA ARG A 185 20.33 -0.58 5.24
C ARG A 185 21.23 -1.61 5.93
N PRO A 186 21.50 -2.77 5.31
CA PRO A 186 22.31 -3.81 5.91
C PRO A 186 23.74 -3.31 6.17
N THR A 187 24.34 -3.75 7.27
CA THR A 187 25.72 -3.44 7.65
C THR A 187 26.48 -4.70 8.06
N GLY A 188 27.80 -4.67 8.05
CA GLY A 188 28.62 -5.79 8.50
C GLY A 188 28.35 -7.08 7.71
N GLN A 189 28.09 -8.17 8.43
CA GLN A 189 27.84 -9.48 7.80
C GLN A 189 26.56 -9.53 7.00
N ASP A 190 25.50 -8.83 7.42
CA ASP A 190 24.24 -8.77 6.69
C ASP A 190 24.39 -8.08 5.34
N ALA A 191 25.29 -7.09 5.24
CA ALA A 191 25.62 -6.47 3.95
C ALA A 191 26.28 -7.46 2.99
N VAL A 192 27.18 -8.32 3.49
CA VAL A 192 27.84 -9.36 2.66
C VAL A 192 26.83 -10.41 2.19
N ILE A 193 25.92 -10.84 3.06
CA ILE A 193 24.85 -11.78 2.70
C ILE A 193 23.91 -11.14 1.69
N GLY A 194 23.56 -9.87 1.88
CA GLY A 194 22.72 -9.09 0.98
C GLY A 194 23.35 -8.93 -0.42
N ASP A 195 24.65 -8.64 -0.49
CA ASP A 195 25.37 -8.53 -1.76
C ASP A 195 25.38 -9.85 -2.53
N ALA A 196 25.56 -10.97 -1.84
CA ALA A 196 25.48 -12.30 -2.44
C ALA A 196 24.07 -12.60 -2.99
N ALA A 197 23.02 -12.20 -2.27
CA ALA A 197 21.63 -12.36 -2.71
C ALA A 197 21.34 -11.50 -3.94
N VAL A 198 21.77 -10.24 -3.94
CA VAL A 198 21.64 -9.29 -5.06
C VAL A 198 22.29 -9.84 -6.33
N ARG A 199 23.53 -10.34 -6.24
CA ARG A 199 24.23 -10.94 -7.38
C ARG A 199 23.56 -12.23 -7.89
N ARG A 200 23.00 -13.06 -6.99
CA ARG A 200 22.21 -14.26 -7.35
C ARG A 200 20.97 -13.89 -8.17
N LEU A 201 20.35 -12.75 -7.87
CA LEU A 201 19.20 -12.22 -8.59
C LEU A 201 19.55 -11.58 -9.94
N GLY A 202 20.82 -11.61 -10.34
CA GLY A 202 21.27 -11.03 -11.61
C GLY A 202 21.51 -9.52 -11.58
N ILE A 203 21.55 -8.92 -10.40
CA ILE A 203 21.78 -7.50 -10.19
C ILE A 203 23.30 -7.28 -9.98
N ASP A 204 23.86 -6.29 -10.63
CA ASP A 204 25.24 -5.85 -10.45
C ASP A 204 25.27 -4.67 -9.44
N PRO A 205 25.71 -4.86 -8.19
CA PRO A 205 25.69 -3.81 -7.18
C PRO A 205 26.69 -2.66 -7.45
N ASP A 206 27.61 -2.83 -8.42
CA ASP A 206 28.59 -1.83 -8.79
C ASP A 206 28.07 -0.87 -9.89
N ARG A 207 26.86 -1.12 -10.42
CA ARG A 207 26.20 -0.29 -11.42
C ARG A 207 25.08 0.54 -10.80
N PRO A 208 24.86 1.80 -11.23
CA PRO A 208 23.70 2.56 -10.81
C PRO A 208 22.41 1.84 -11.23
N ALA A 209 21.40 1.88 -10.36
CA ALA A 209 20.15 1.16 -10.59
C ALA A 209 18.91 1.97 -10.19
N VAL A 210 17.89 1.89 -11.04
CA VAL A 210 16.50 2.27 -10.74
C VAL A 210 15.78 1.04 -10.28
N VAL A 211 15.11 1.08 -9.12
CA VAL A 211 14.32 -0.04 -8.59
C VAL A 211 12.86 0.32 -8.46
N PHE A 212 12.01 -0.61 -8.88
CA PHE A 212 10.56 -0.61 -8.69
C PHE A 212 10.15 -1.82 -7.84
N VAL A 213 9.22 -1.61 -6.91
CA VAL A 213 8.61 -2.69 -6.12
C VAL A 213 7.09 -2.52 -6.14
N GLY A 214 6.38 -3.57 -6.50
CA GLY A 214 4.91 -3.54 -6.46
C GLY A 214 4.25 -4.63 -7.28
N ARG A 215 2.91 -4.68 -7.21
CA ARG A 215 2.09 -5.60 -8.01
C ARG A 215 2.02 -5.12 -9.46
N ILE A 216 1.79 -6.05 -10.38
CA ILE A 216 1.54 -5.74 -11.79
C ILE A 216 0.08 -5.34 -11.95
N THR A 217 -0.19 -4.04 -11.80
CA THR A 217 -1.53 -3.46 -11.91
C THR A 217 -1.50 -2.19 -12.74
N ARG A 218 -2.63 -1.80 -13.33
CA ARG A 218 -2.73 -0.51 -14.06
C ARG A 218 -2.39 0.67 -13.16
N GLN A 219 -2.81 0.59 -11.90
CA GLN A 219 -2.53 1.58 -10.86
C GLN A 219 -1.04 1.90 -10.72
N LYS A 220 -0.18 0.91 -10.86
CA LYS A 220 1.27 1.04 -10.57
C LYS A 220 2.09 1.63 -11.72
N GLY A 221 1.50 1.86 -12.88
CA GLY A 221 2.12 2.62 -13.97
C GLY A 221 3.33 1.97 -14.64
N LEU A 222 3.49 0.63 -14.53
CA LEU A 222 4.62 -0.10 -15.11
C LEU A 222 4.83 0.14 -16.62
N PRO A 223 3.78 0.23 -17.47
CA PRO A 223 3.96 0.55 -18.88
C PRO A 223 4.68 1.88 -19.13
N TYR A 224 4.41 2.90 -18.29
CA TYR A 224 5.10 4.20 -18.40
C TYR A 224 6.57 4.10 -17.94
N LEU A 225 6.83 3.34 -16.85
CA LEU A 225 8.19 3.10 -16.38
C LEU A 225 9.05 2.41 -17.44
N LEU A 226 8.54 1.35 -18.07
CA LEU A 226 9.28 0.60 -19.10
C LEU A 226 9.62 1.47 -20.32
N ARG A 227 8.72 2.39 -20.69
CA ARG A 227 8.98 3.38 -21.73
C ARG A 227 9.99 4.44 -21.29
N ALA A 228 9.92 4.92 -20.06
CA ALA A 228 10.88 5.87 -19.51
C ALA A 228 12.28 5.26 -19.38
N ALA A 229 12.38 3.98 -19.02
CA ALA A 229 13.64 3.26 -18.87
C ALA A 229 14.42 3.13 -20.18
N ASP A 230 13.77 3.20 -21.35
CA ASP A 230 14.43 3.24 -22.65
C ASP A 230 15.29 4.51 -22.85
N GLN A 231 15.00 5.58 -22.09
CA GLN A 231 15.69 6.86 -22.13
C GLN A 231 16.78 7.02 -21.05
N LEU A 232 17.02 5.99 -20.23
CA LEU A 232 18.06 6.01 -19.21
C LEU A 232 19.44 5.69 -19.82
N PRO A 233 20.56 6.17 -19.23
CA PRO A 233 21.91 5.82 -19.68
C PRO A 233 22.12 4.30 -19.74
N PRO A 234 22.92 3.79 -20.67
CA PRO A 234 23.08 2.35 -20.89
C PRO A 234 23.73 1.60 -19.70
N GLU A 235 24.49 2.30 -18.87
CA GLU A 235 25.11 1.75 -17.66
C GLU A 235 24.11 1.55 -16.51
N VAL A 236 22.95 2.22 -16.55
CA VAL A 236 21.93 2.14 -15.49
C VAL A 236 21.14 0.84 -15.62
N GLN A 237 20.94 0.15 -14.52
CA GLN A 237 20.07 -1.02 -14.45
C GLN A 237 18.63 -0.60 -14.13
N LEU A 238 17.65 -1.32 -14.66
CA LEU A 238 16.27 -1.31 -14.20
C LEU A 238 16.00 -2.63 -13.48
N ILE A 239 15.64 -2.54 -12.21
CA ILE A 239 15.27 -3.68 -11.36
C ILE A 239 13.77 -3.59 -11.08
N MET A 240 13.03 -4.60 -11.51
CA MET A 240 11.60 -4.72 -11.26
C MET A 240 11.35 -5.89 -10.31
N CYS A 241 11.00 -5.62 -9.06
CA CYS A 241 10.42 -6.59 -8.13
C CYS A 241 8.89 -6.51 -8.29
N ALA A 242 8.35 -7.22 -9.28
CA ALA A 242 6.98 -7.07 -9.71
C ALA A 242 6.33 -8.41 -10.02
N GLY A 243 5.24 -8.74 -9.28
CA GLY A 243 4.46 -9.95 -9.45
C GLY A 243 2.97 -9.72 -9.20
N ALA A 244 2.22 -10.79 -9.01
CA ALA A 244 0.79 -10.79 -8.69
C ALA A 244 -0.04 -9.86 -9.61
N PRO A 245 -0.16 -10.17 -10.92
CA PRO A 245 -0.93 -9.38 -11.86
C PRO A 245 -2.41 -9.36 -11.50
N ASP A 246 -3.07 -8.20 -11.70
CA ASP A 246 -4.52 -8.09 -11.49
C ASP A 246 -5.31 -8.83 -12.57
N THR A 247 -4.83 -8.81 -13.83
CA THR A 247 -5.44 -9.51 -14.96
C THR A 247 -4.38 -10.07 -15.92
N PRO A 248 -4.71 -11.07 -16.76
CA PRO A 248 -3.81 -11.58 -17.78
C PRO A 248 -3.40 -10.52 -18.83
N GLU A 249 -4.27 -9.56 -19.10
CA GLU A 249 -4.05 -8.51 -20.09
C GLU A 249 -2.92 -7.57 -19.67
N ILE A 250 -2.94 -7.09 -18.40
CA ILE A 250 -1.88 -6.22 -17.90
C ILE A 250 -0.56 -7.00 -17.75
N MET A 251 -0.62 -8.29 -17.38
CA MET A 251 0.57 -9.14 -17.37
C MET A 251 1.20 -9.24 -18.75
N LYS A 252 0.39 -9.48 -19.78
CA LYS A 252 0.85 -9.56 -21.17
C LYS A 252 1.47 -8.25 -21.62
N GLU A 253 0.79 -7.12 -21.38
CA GLU A 253 1.26 -5.79 -21.75
C GLU A 253 2.64 -5.49 -21.14
N VAL A 254 2.80 -5.77 -19.84
CA VAL A 254 4.07 -5.55 -19.13
C VAL A 254 5.15 -6.51 -19.62
N SER A 255 4.83 -7.79 -19.85
CA SER A 255 5.78 -8.78 -20.35
C SER A 255 6.30 -8.43 -21.75
N ASP A 256 5.40 -8.02 -22.65
CA ASP A 256 5.78 -7.62 -24.01
C ASP A 256 6.66 -6.36 -24.00
N ALA A 257 6.32 -5.37 -23.17
CA ALA A 257 7.11 -4.15 -23.02
C ALA A 257 8.49 -4.42 -22.41
N PHE A 258 8.56 -5.29 -21.38
CA PHE A 258 9.81 -5.72 -20.77
C PHE A 258 10.70 -6.46 -21.77
N ALA A 259 10.16 -7.44 -22.49
CA ALA A 259 10.91 -8.19 -23.51
C ALA A 259 11.47 -7.27 -24.60
N GLY A 260 10.69 -6.31 -25.06
CA GLY A 260 11.14 -5.30 -26.01
C GLY A 260 12.25 -4.41 -25.46
N LEU A 261 12.16 -4.00 -24.19
CA LEU A 261 13.21 -3.22 -23.53
C LEU A 261 14.50 -4.03 -23.37
N ALA A 262 14.42 -5.30 -22.94
CA ALA A 262 15.55 -6.19 -22.74
C ALA A 262 16.31 -6.52 -24.05
N GLN A 263 15.65 -6.40 -25.22
CA GLN A 263 16.32 -6.52 -26.53
C GLN A 263 17.16 -5.28 -26.89
N ARG A 264 16.78 -4.10 -26.38
CA ARG A 264 17.42 -2.82 -26.73
C ARG A 264 18.49 -2.41 -25.73
N ARG A 265 18.42 -2.88 -24.48
CA ARG A 265 19.40 -2.52 -23.43
C ARG A 265 19.73 -3.68 -22.50
N SER A 266 20.94 -3.68 -21.96
CA SER A 266 21.36 -4.60 -20.89
C SER A 266 20.95 -4.08 -19.50
N GLY A 267 21.03 -4.96 -18.50
CA GLY A 267 20.77 -4.58 -17.11
C GLY A 267 19.28 -4.37 -16.80
N VAL A 268 18.41 -5.08 -17.50
CA VAL A 268 16.98 -5.12 -17.18
C VAL A 268 16.71 -6.43 -16.43
N VAL A 269 16.34 -6.32 -15.17
CA VAL A 269 16.13 -7.45 -14.26
C VAL A 269 14.69 -7.46 -13.81
N TRP A 270 14.01 -8.59 -13.95
CA TRP A 270 12.65 -8.79 -13.46
C TRP A 270 12.60 -9.95 -12.48
N ILE A 271 12.13 -9.67 -11.27
CA ILE A 271 11.94 -10.61 -10.18
C ILE A 271 10.42 -10.70 -9.95
N GLU A 272 9.83 -11.82 -10.37
CA GLU A 272 8.37 -12.04 -10.30
C GLU A 272 7.93 -12.55 -8.92
N GLU A 273 8.82 -13.25 -8.22
CA GLU A 273 8.54 -13.81 -6.91
C GLU A 273 8.52 -12.73 -5.82
N MET A 274 7.72 -12.95 -4.79
CA MET A 274 7.75 -12.11 -3.60
C MET A 274 9.03 -12.40 -2.82
N LEU A 275 9.95 -11.46 -2.81
CA LEU A 275 11.20 -11.59 -2.06
C LEU A 275 10.92 -11.55 -0.54
N PRO A 276 11.63 -12.36 0.26
CA PRO A 276 11.70 -12.16 1.69
C PRO A 276 12.21 -10.76 2.03
N ARG A 277 11.73 -10.17 3.13
CA ARG A 277 12.06 -8.77 3.51
C ARG A 277 13.56 -8.49 3.46
N HIS A 278 14.39 -9.37 4.00
CA HIS A 278 15.84 -9.15 4.05
C HIS A 278 16.50 -9.10 2.66
N GLU A 279 16.01 -9.87 1.70
CA GLU A 279 16.47 -9.82 0.31
C GLU A 279 15.98 -8.54 -0.40
N LEU A 280 14.71 -8.16 -0.16
CA LEU A 280 14.17 -6.91 -0.71
C LEU A 280 14.92 -5.69 -0.18
N VAL A 281 15.23 -5.66 1.12
CA VAL A 281 16.07 -4.62 1.74
C VAL A 281 17.46 -4.57 1.08
N ALA A 282 18.07 -5.73 0.77
CA ALA A 282 19.36 -5.79 0.08
C ALA A 282 19.26 -5.24 -1.36
N VAL A 283 18.21 -5.57 -2.10
CA VAL A 283 17.96 -5.03 -3.45
C VAL A 283 17.78 -3.51 -3.41
N LEU A 284 16.98 -2.99 -2.45
CA LEU A 284 16.83 -1.56 -2.26
C LEU A 284 18.19 -0.92 -1.91
N ALA A 285 18.93 -1.48 -0.96
CA ALA A 285 20.23 -0.95 -0.54
C ALA A 285 21.29 -0.93 -1.66
N ALA A 286 21.21 -1.84 -2.63
CA ALA A 286 22.07 -1.90 -3.80
C ALA A 286 21.63 -0.94 -4.92
N SER A 287 20.46 -0.32 -4.80
CA SER A 287 19.92 0.59 -5.82
C SER A 287 20.30 2.05 -5.56
N THR A 288 20.18 2.88 -6.60
CA THR A 288 20.51 4.32 -6.55
C THR A 288 19.27 5.16 -6.28
N VAL A 289 18.13 4.78 -6.87
CA VAL A 289 16.85 5.51 -6.78
C VAL A 289 15.68 4.56 -6.84
N PHE A 290 14.69 4.79 -5.99
CA PHE A 290 13.40 4.11 -6.07
C PHE A 290 12.45 4.88 -6.98
N VAL A 291 11.67 4.18 -7.80
CA VAL A 291 10.68 4.80 -8.69
C VAL A 291 9.27 4.36 -8.35
N CYS A 292 8.35 5.32 -8.22
CA CYS A 292 6.93 5.09 -7.99
C CYS A 292 6.10 5.81 -9.07
N PRO A 293 5.91 5.19 -10.26
CA PRO A 293 5.22 5.80 -11.40
C PRO A 293 3.70 5.61 -11.32
N SER A 294 3.16 5.41 -10.12
CA SER A 294 1.75 5.12 -9.90
C SER A 294 0.85 6.21 -10.45
N VAL A 295 -0.24 5.81 -11.10
CA VAL A 295 -1.30 6.73 -11.56
C VAL A 295 -2.41 6.91 -10.52
N TYR A 296 -2.42 6.06 -9.52
CA TYR A 296 -3.23 6.18 -8.31
C TYR A 296 -2.48 5.55 -7.13
N GLU A 297 -2.26 6.31 -6.08
CA GLU A 297 -1.56 5.83 -4.89
C GLU A 297 -2.15 6.47 -3.63
N PRO A 298 -2.87 5.72 -2.80
CA PRO A 298 -3.45 6.25 -1.55
C PRO A 298 -2.44 6.91 -0.62
N LEU A 299 -1.29 6.28 -0.40
CA LEU A 299 -0.13 6.82 0.31
C LEU A 299 1.18 6.34 -0.32
N GLY A 300 1.31 5.01 -0.50
CA GLY A 300 2.51 4.37 -1.04
C GLY A 300 3.49 3.94 0.05
N ILE A 301 3.13 2.90 0.81
CA ILE A 301 4.01 2.31 1.84
C ILE A 301 5.37 1.92 1.25
N VAL A 302 5.41 1.44 0.00
CA VAL A 302 6.66 1.08 -0.68
C VAL A 302 7.64 2.27 -0.81
N ASN A 303 7.13 3.51 -0.87
CA ASN A 303 7.97 4.70 -0.84
C ASN A 303 8.61 4.88 0.54
N LEU A 304 7.84 4.64 1.62
CA LEU A 304 8.36 4.67 2.99
C LEU A 304 9.42 3.59 3.22
N GLU A 305 9.22 2.39 2.66
CA GLU A 305 10.18 1.29 2.71
C GLU A 305 11.51 1.66 2.03
N ALA A 306 11.46 2.21 0.82
CA ALA A 306 12.63 2.68 0.10
C ALA A 306 13.35 3.83 0.85
N MET A 307 12.59 4.82 1.34
CA MET A 307 13.12 5.94 2.11
C MET A 307 13.74 5.48 3.45
N ALA A 308 13.16 4.48 4.10
CA ALA A 308 13.69 3.89 5.32
C ALA A 308 15.05 3.18 5.10
N VAL A 309 15.27 2.61 3.93
CA VAL A 309 16.58 2.06 3.53
C VAL A 309 17.57 3.17 3.11
N GLY A 310 17.10 4.41 2.99
CA GLY A 310 17.93 5.56 2.62
C GLY A 310 18.04 5.79 1.11
N LEU A 311 16.98 5.45 0.35
CA LEU A 311 16.91 5.74 -1.08
C LEU A 311 16.14 7.05 -1.34
N PRO A 312 16.59 7.89 -2.28
CA PRO A 312 15.75 8.93 -2.84
C PRO A 312 14.63 8.30 -3.66
N VAL A 313 13.48 8.96 -3.73
CA VAL A 313 12.31 8.48 -4.46
C VAL A 313 11.95 9.42 -5.59
N VAL A 314 11.79 8.89 -6.81
CA VAL A 314 11.15 9.60 -7.92
C VAL A 314 9.73 9.07 -8.03
N GLY A 315 8.74 9.90 -7.75
CA GLY A 315 7.34 9.51 -7.72
C GLY A 315 6.42 10.46 -8.47
N SER A 316 5.33 9.94 -9.04
CA SER A 316 4.28 10.77 -9.64
C SER A 316 3.58 11.63 -8.58
N ALA A 317 3.25 12.86 -8.93
CA ALA A 317 2.57 13.80 -8.03
C ALA A 317 1.05 13.49 -7.97
N THR A 318 0.68 12.30 -7.48
CA THR A 318 -0.72 11.87 -7.34
C THR A 318 -1.00 11.23 -5.99
N GLY A 319 -2.26 11.30 -5.54
CA GLY A 319 -2.71 10.71 -4.29
C GLY A 319 -1.92 11.19 -3.08
N GLY A 320 -1.40 10.26 -2.28
CA GLY A 320 -0.60 10.53 -1.09
C GLY A 320 0.91 10.65 -1.35
N ILE A 321 1.40 10.39 -2.56
CA ILE A 321 2.84 10.45 -2.86
C ILE A 321 3.46 11.82 -2.50
N PRO A 322 2.81 12.99 -2.79
CA PRO A 322 3.35 14.30 -2.42
C PRO A 322 3.44 14.55 -0.91
N GLU A 323 2.74 13.77 -0.09
CA GLU A 323 2.82 13.86 1.37
C GLU A 323 4.01 13.04 1.92
N VAL A 324 4.42 12.00 1.21
CA VAL A 324 5.57 11.16 1.54
C VAL A 324 6.87 11.80 1.06
N ILE A 325 6.93 12.20 -0.21
CA ILE A 325 8.13 12.75 -0.84
C ILE A 325 8.17 14.28 -0.68
N ALA A 326 9.19 14.79 0.00
CA ALA A 326 9.52 16.22 -0.02
C ALA A 326 10.32 16.52 -1.30
N HIS A 327 9.68 17.19 -2.25
CA HIS A 327 10.28 17.50 -3.56
C HIS A 327 11.59 18.29 -3.43
N ASN A 328 12.62 17.85 -4.14
CA ASN A 328 14.00 18.36 -4.08
C ASN A 328 14.76 18.10 -2.77
N GLU A 329 14.13 17.52 -1.74
CA GLU A 329 14.78 17.22 -0.46
C GLU A 329 14.98 15.70 -0.29
N THR A 330 13.92 14.91 -0.48
CA THR A 330 13.95 13.45 -0.29
C THR A 330 13.78 12.68 -1.59
N GLY A 331 13.61 13.38 -2.69
CA GLY A 331 13.39 12.86 -4.02
C GLY A 331 12.74 13.88 -4.94
N LEU A 332 12.21 13.42 -6.06
CA LEU A 332 11.57 14.26 -7.06
C LEU A 332 10.12 13.84 -7.29
N LEU A 333 9.22 14.81 -7.36
CA LEU A 333 7.83 14.63 -7.76
C LEU A 333 7.70 14.94 -9.26
N VAL A 334 7.15 13.99 -10.00
CA VAL A 334 6.86 14.11 -11.43
C VAL A 334 5.41 14.56 -11.60
N PRO A 335 5.14 15.71 -12.19
CA PRO A 335 3.78 16.19 -12.43
C PRO A 335 3.01 15.21 -13.33
N ILE A 336 1.73 15.00 -13.00
CA ILE A 336 0.83 14.16 -13.78
C ILE A 336 -0.55 14.82 -13.86
N GLU A 337 -0.97 15.14 -15.07
CA GLU A 337 -2.34 15.57 -15.35
C GLU A 337 -3.14 14.36 -15.79
N GLN A 338 -4.31 14.14 -15.21
CA GLN A 338 -5.05 12.88 -15.33
C GLN A 338 -6.48 13.09 -15.83
N LEU A 339 -7.00 12.09 -16.55
CA LEU A 339 -8.42 12.01 -16.89
C LEU A 339 -9.27 12.01 -15.61
N GLN A 340 -10.43 12.67 -15.69
CA GLN A 340 -11.37 12.75 -14.56
C GLN A 340 -12.41 11.61 -14.59
N ASP A 341 -12.05 10.46 -15.15
CA ASP A 341 -12.90 9.27 -15.30
C ASP A 341 -12.66 8.21 -14.22
N GLY A 342 -11.79 8.49 -13.24
CA GLY A 342 -11.42 7.58 -12.15
C GLY A 342 -10.34 6.57 -12.53
N THR A 343 -9.88 6.50 -13.79
CA THR A 343 -8.82 5.58 -14.20
C THR A 343 -7.43 6.03 -13.77
N GLY A 344 -7.25 7.32 -13.53
CA GLY A 344 -5.93 7.91 -13.27
C GLY A 344 -5.04 8.00 -14.51
N THR A 345 -5.55 7.68 -15.70
CA THR A 345 -4.79 7.71 -16.95
C THR A 345 -4.24 9.11 -17.20
N PRO A 346 -2.93 9.29 -17.51
CA PRO A 346 -2.38 10.58 -17.89
C PRO A 346 -3.07 11.17 -19.11
N LEU A 347 -3.35 12.48 -19.10
CA LEU A 347 -3.87 13.19 -20.28
C LEU A 347 -2.88 13.16 -21.45
N ASP A 348 -1.60 13.28 -21.13
CA ASP A 348 -0.49 13.15 -22.08
C ASP A 348 0.51 12.10 -21.57
N PRO A 349 0.32 10.83 -22.01
CA PRO A 349 1.20 9.74 -21.59
C PRO A 349 2.66 9.92 -22.03
N ASP A 350 2.91 10.54 -23.19
CA ASP A 350 4.26 10.75 -23.71
C ASP A 350 4.98 11.80 -22.89
N LYS A 351 4.30 12.89 -22.53
CA LYS A 351 4.84 13.90 -21.62
C LYS A 351 5.18 13.29 -20.26
N PHE A 352 4.28 12.51 -19.67
CA PHE A 352 4.52 11.86 -18.37
C PHE A 352 5.74 10.93 -18.41
N VAL A 353 5.88 10.12 -19.48
CA VAL A 353 7.04 9.25 -19.69
C VAL A 353 8.34 10.06 -19.79
N ASN A 354 8.35 11.17 -20.53
CA ASN A 354 9.52 12.02 -20.70
C ASN A 354 9.89 12.73 -19.38
N ASP A 355 8.91 13.24 -18.64
CA ASP A 355 9.12 13.89 -17.35
C ASP A 355 9.66 12.88 -16.32
N LEU A 356 9.14 11.64 -16.32
CA LEU A 356 9.64 10.57 -15.46
C LEU A 356 11.08 10.19 -15.79
N ALA A 357 11.41 10.02 -17.07
CA ALA A 357 12.77 9.76 -17.51
C ALA A 357 13.73 10.90 -17.14
N SER A 358 13.28 12.15 -17.30
CA SER A 358 14.09 13.33 -16.96
C SER A 358 14.39 13.39 -15.47
N ALA A 359 13.38 13.15 -14.61
CA ALA A 359 13.57 13.13 -13.17
C ALA A 359 14.50 11.99 -12.70
N LEU A 360 14.39 10.81 -13.29
CA LEU A 360 15.30 9.70 -13.01
C LEU A 360 16.73 10.06 -13.42
N ASN A 361 16.93 10.61 -14.63
CA ASN A 361 18.24 11.04 -15.13
C ASN A 361 18.85 12.15 -14.26
N GLU A 362 18.04 13.07 -13.72
CA GLU A 362 18.51 14.12 -12.81
C GLU A 362 19.12 13.53 -11.52
N VAL A 363 18.43 12.55 -10.90
CA VAL A 363 18.93 11.88 -9.69
C VAL A 363 20.16 11.02 -9.98
N LEU A 364 20.14 10.28 -11.09
CA LEU A 364 21.24 9.41 -11.50
C LEU A 364 22.50 10.18 -11.91
N GLY A 365 22.33 11.39 -12.44
CA GLY A 365 23.42 12.23 -12.91
C GLY A 365 24.24 12.90 -11.80
N ASP A 366 23.75 12.91 -10.55
CA ASP A 366 24.43 13.48 -9.38
C ASP A 366 24.42 12.50 -8.20
N PRO A 367 25.37 11.57 -8.12
CA PRO A 367 25.44 10.59 -7.04
C PRO A 367 25.57 11.19 -5.64
N GLN A 368 26.21 12.36 -5.50
CA GLN A 368 26.31 13.04 -4.20
C GLN A 368 24.96 13.56 -3.75
N ARG A 369 24.24 14.24 -4.63
CA ARG A 369 22.88 14.72 -4.36
C ARG A 369 21.92 13.56 -4.09
N ALA A 370 22.00 12.47 -4.83
CA ALA A 370 21.20 11.27 -4.60
C ALA A 370 21.44 10.70 -3.19
N ALA A 371 22.70 10.65 -2.73
CA ALA A 371 23.02 10.19 -1.38
C ALA A 371 22.52 11.14 -0.29
N GLU A 372 22.57 12.45 -0.52
CA GLU A 372 22.03 13.47 0.40
C GLU A 372 20.50 13.36 0.49
N MET A 373 19.80 13.24 -0.65
CA MET A 373 18.37 12.99 -0.71
C MET A 373 17.98 11.70 0.03
N GLY A 374 18.74 10.63 -0.12
CA GLY A 374 18.51 9.36 0.56
C GLY A 374 18.64 9.48 2.09
N LYS A 375 19.62 10.23 2.59
CA LYS A 375 19.75 10.54 4.03
C LYS A 375 18.57 11.36 4.54
N ALA A 376 18.17 12.38 3.79
CA ALA A 376 17.00 13.20 4.12
C ALA A 376 15.70 12.38 4.10
N ALA A 377 15.59 11.45 3.14
CA ALA A 377 14.48 10.52 3.03
C ALA A 377 14.36 9.64 4.29
N ARG A 378 15.46 9.02 4.75
CA ARG A 378 15.48 8.23 5.98
C ARG A 378 15.07 9.08 7.19
N LYS A 379 15.65 10.27 7.34
CA LYS A 379 15.31 11.16 8.44
C LYS A 379 13.84 11.56 8.45
N ARG A 380 13.25 11.86 7.28
CA ARG A 380 11.83 12.19 7.17
C ARG A 380 10.93 11.06 7.65
N VAL A 381 11.26 9.81 7.29
CA VAL A 381 10.49 8.64 7.72
C VAL A 381 10.57 8.46 9.24
N GLU A 382 11.74 8.64 9.83
CA GLU A 382 11.94 8.61 11.29
C GLU A 382 11.11 9.69 12.00
N ASP A 383 11.11 10.91 11.48
CA ASP A 383 10.46 12.05 12.11
C ASP A 383 8.91 12.02 12.01
N TYR A 384 8.32 11.42 10.94
CA TYR A 384 6.90 11.61 10.63
C TYR A 384 6.08 10.33 10.46
N PHE A 385 6.71 9.17 10.24
CA PHE A 385 6.02 7.94 9.83
C PHE A 385 6.36 6.72 10.72
N SER A 386 6.75 6.93 11.97
CA SER A 386 6.93 5.82 12.91
C SER A 386 5.58 5.24 13.33
N TRP A 387 5.51 3.92 13.55
CA TRP A 387 4.28 3.26 14.00
C TRP A 387 3.81 3.73 15.36
N GLU A 388 4.74 4.09 16.26
CA GLU A 388 4.44 4.64 17.58
C GLU A 388 3.62 5.94 17.45
N ALA A 389 4.09 6.89 16.63
CA ALA A 389 3.40 8.15 16.41
C ALA A 389 2.02 7.95 15.72
N ILE A 390 1.90 6.96 14.82
CA ILE A 390 0.64 6.61 14.17
C ILE A 390 -0.31 5.95 15.17
N GLY A 391 0.18 5.07 16.03
CA GLY A 391 -0.59 4.44 17.11
C GLY A 391 -1.16 5.47 18.08
N GLU A 392 -0.36 6.44 18.54
CA GLU A 392 -0.81 7.54 19.40
C GLU A 392 -1.94 8.36 18.78
N LYS A 393 -1.81 8.75 17.50
CA LYS A 393 -2.85 9.49 16.77
C LYS A 393 -4.14 8.68 16.63
N THR A 394 -4.02 7.39 16.36
CA THR A 394 -5.17 6.47 16.23
C THR A 394 -5.87 6.30 17.58
N MET A 395 -5.12 6.10 18.66
CA MET A 395 -5.69 6.02 20.02
C MET A 395 -6.38 7.32 20.47
N ALA A 396 -5.82 8.48 20.10
CA ALA A 396 -6.46 9.77 20.39
C ALA A 396 -7.81 9.91 19.66
N LEU A 397 -7.88 9.46 18.41
CA LEU A 397 -9.12 9.43 17.63
C LEU A 397 -10.17 8.51 18.27
N TYR A 398 -9.80 7.29 18.68
CA TYR A 398 -10.72 6.36 19.33
C TYR A 398 -11.31 6.94 20.62
N LYS A 399 -10.46 7.54 21.47
CA LYS A 399 -10.92 8.20 22.69
C LYS A 399 -11.93 9.30 22.39
N LYS A 400 -11.62 10.17 21.41
CA LYS A 400 -12.53 11.24 20.98
C LYS A 400 -13.89 10.70 20.51
N ILE A 401 -13.90 9.62 19.72
CA ILE A 401 -15.15 9.01 19.21
C ILE A 401 -15.96 8.40 20.36
N LEU A 402 -15.29 7.69 21.29
CA LEU A 402 -15.98 7.08 22.45
C LEU A 402 -16.56 8.11 23.42
N GLU A 403 -15.98 9.30 23.51
CA GLU A 403 -16.52 10.41 24.31
C GLU A 403 -17.77 11.05 23.69
N GLN A 404 -18.00 10.83 22.38
CA GLN A 404 -19.12 11.39 21.61
C GLN A 404 -20.26 10.38 21.39
N ALA A 405 -20.02 9.09 21.64
CA ALA A 405 -20.97 7.99 21.48
C ALA A 405 -21.84 7.81 22.74
#